data_75d1098b288111bc1a436a90571b4794
#
_entry.id   75d1098b288111bc1a436a90571b4794
#
_cell.length_a   1.000
_cell.length_b   1.000
_cell.length_c   1.000
_cell.angle_alpha   90.00
_cell.angle_beta   90.00
_cell.angle_gamma   90.00
#
_symmetry.space_group_name_H-M   'P 1'
#
loop_
_entity.id
_entity.type
_entity.pdbx_description
1 polymer ?
#
loop_
_entity_poly.entity_id
_entity_poly.type
_entity_poly.pdbx_seq_one_letter_code
_entity_poly.pdbx_strand_id
1 'polypeptide(L)'
;MMACSRTCSRILGLSLGTTALFAAGANVVLLFPNWDVTYLLRGLIGKHAMLGSGLWGGGFMVLIAATLISLMGWRCGCFSKSRPCRSILTALLSSGLAMLGALICFITSGVALKDGPFCMFDISSFNQTQAWKYGYPFKDLHNRNYLYDYSLWNSVCLEPFKAVIWHVSFFSALLCISLLQILLVVIHFFNTLLDIFCSLCEKS
;
A
#
# COMPACT_ATOMS: atom_id res chain seq x y z
N MET A 1 -7.11 33.59 -1.85
CA MET A 1 -6.45 32.32 -2.20
C MET A 1 -6.21 31.36 -0.99
N MET A 2 -5.92 31.85 0.21
CA MET A 2 -5.69 30.99 1.39
C MET A 2 -6.85 30.05 1.81
N ALA A 3 -8.10 30.38 1.54
CA ALA A 3 -9.24 29.54 1.90
C ALA A 3 -9.33 28.25 1.06
N CYS A 4 -8.96 28.32 -0.22
CA CYS A 4 -8.99 27.17 -1.12
C CYS A 4 -7.93 26.12 -0.77
N SER A 5 -6.73 26.55 -0.39
CA SER A 5 -5.64 25.67 0.04
C SER A 5 -5.97 24.88 1.32
N ARG A 6 -6.66 25.48 2.28
CA ARG A 6 -7.07 24.83 3.53
C ARG A 6 -8.10 23.71 3.32
N THR A 7 -9.11 23.98 2.51
CA THR A 7 -10.13 22.99 2.16
C THR A 7 -9.51 21.83 1.39
N CYS A 8 -8.60 22.11 0.45
CA CYS A 8 -7.86 21.12 -0.30
C CYS A 8 -7.03 20.21 0.63
N SER A 9 -6.28 20.78 1.57
CA SER A 9 -5.48 19.99 2.54
C SER A 9 -6.34 19.09 3.43
N ARG A 10 -7.54 19.54 3.84
CA ARG A 10 -8.49 18.70 4.61
C ARG A 10 -8.99 17.52 3.78
N ILE A 11 -9.42 17.78 2.55
CA ILE A 11 -9.93 16.76 1.64
C ILE A 11 -8.82 15.74 1.34
N LEU A 12 -7.61 16.20 1.03
CA LEU A 12 -6.46 15.33 0.76
C LEU A 12 -6.08 14.48 1.97
N GLY A 13 -6.06 15.06 3.18
CA GLY A 13 -5.80 14.33 4.40
C GLY A 13 -6.85 13.26 4.70
N LEU A 14 -8.14 13.57 4.52
CA LEU A 14 -9.22 12.60 4.68
C LEU A 14 -9.15 11.48 3.63
N SER A 15 -8.88 11.83 2.36
CA SER A 15 -8.73 10.85 1.28
C SER A 15 -7.53 9.93 1.51
N LEU A 16 -6.40 10.47 1.98
CA LEU A 16 -5.24 9.66 2.36
C LEU A 16 -5.56 8.75 3.56
N GLY A 17 -6.29 9.25 4.56
CA GLY A 17 -6.70 8.46 5.71
C GLY A 17 -7.60 7.28 5.34
N THR A 18 -8.59 7.50 4.47
CA THR A 18 -9.46 6.43 3.98
C THR A 18 -8.70 5.38 3.17
N THR A 19 -7.82 5.79 2.25
CA THR A 19 -6.98 4.85 1.48
C THR A 19 -6.02 4.08 2.36
N ALA A 20 -5.49 4.68 3.44
CA ALA A 20 -4.64 4.01 4.42
C ALA A 20 -5.38 2.90 5.18
N LEU A 21 -6.64 3.13 5.56
CA LEU A 21 -7.47 2.10 6.19
C LEU A 21 -7.77 0.94 5.24
N PHE A 22 -8.06 1.23 3.96
CA PHE A 22 -8.25 0.19 2.95
C PHE A 22 -6.97 -0.62 2.71
N ALA A 23 -5.79 0.01 2.66
CA ALA A 23 -4.52 -0.69 2.52
C ALA A 23 -4.25 -1.61 3.72
N ALA A 24 -4.47 -1.13 4.95
CA ALA A 24 -4.33 -1.93 6.15
C ALA A 24 -5.31 -3.11 6.15
N GLY A 25 -6.58 -2.87 5.83
CA GLY A 25 -7.61 -3.91 5.75
C GLY A 25 -7.27 -4.98 4.71
N ALA A 26 -6.88 -4.58 3.49
CA ALA A 26 -6.49 -5.52 2.43
C ALA A 26 -5.30 -6.39 2.86
N ASN A 27 -4.32 -5.81 3.56
CA ASN A 27 -3.18 -6.58 4.05
C ASN A 27 -3.56 -7.54 5.18
N VAL A 28 -4.45 -7.14 6.09
CA VAL A 28 -4.97 -8.03 7.13
C VAL A 28 -5.71 -9.22 6.50
N VAL A 29 -6.54 -8.98 5.49
CA VAL A 29 -7.27 -10.06 4.79
C VAL A 29 -6.31 -11.01 4.07
N LEU A 30 -5.17 -10.54 3.55
CA LEU A 30 -4.13 -11.38 2.96
C LEU A 30 -3.52 -12.41 3.94
N LEU A 31 -3.58 -12.14 5.24
CA LEU A 31 -3.11 -13.07 6.27
C LEU A 31 -4.08 -14.24 6.52
N PHE A 32 -5.32 -14.14 6.00
CA PHE A 32 -6.37 -15.14 6.20
C PHE A 32 -6.90 -15.66 4.86
N PRO A 33 -6.10 -16.45 4.10
CA PRO A 33 -6.56 -17.00 2.84
C PRO A 33 -7.81 -17.89 3.09
N ASN A 34 -8.86 -17.65 2.31
CA ASN A 34 -10.18 -18.28 2.48
C ASN A 34 -10.82 -18.11 3.89
N TRP A 35 -10.42 -17.07 4.63
CA TRP A 35 -10.87 -16.81 6.01
C TRP A 35 -10.44 -17.88 7.03
N ASP A 36 -9.43 -18.68 6.71
CA ASP A 36 -8.90 -19.72 7.58
C ASP A 36 -7.65 -19.25 8.32
N VAL A 37 -7.70 -19.32 9.66
CA VAL A 37 -6.61 -18.93 10.56
C VAL A 37 -5.50 -20.01 10.60
N THR A 38 -5.80 -21.22 10.20
CA THR A 38 -4.89 -22.37 10.29
C THR A 38 -3.60 -22.14 9.50
N TYR A 39 -3.68 -21.50 8.34
CA TYR A 39 -2.50 -21.18 7.51
C TYR A 39 -1.57 -20.17 8.19
N LEU A 40 -2.12 -19.20 8.91
CA LEU A 40 -1.34 -18.22 9.68
C LEU A 40 -0.61 -18.90 10.84
N LEU A 41 -1.32 -19.74 11.60
CA LEU A 41 -0.74 -20.45 12.75
C LEU A 41 0.35 -21.45 12.36
N ARG A 42 0.24 -22.06 11.18
CA ARG A 42 1.25 -22.99 10.64
C ARG A 42 2.40 -22.29 9.92
N GLY A 43 2.38 -20.97 9.79
CA GLY A 43 3.39 -20.20 9.06
C GLY A 43 3.40 -20.47 7.55
N LEU A 44 2.29 -20.93 6.98
CA LEU A 44 2.12 -21.27 5.56
C LEU A 44 1.62 -20.06 4.74
N ILE A 45 2.03 -18.87 5.12
CA ILE A 45 1.69 -17.61 4.44
C ILE A 45 2.91 -17.08 3.70
N GLY A 46 2.69 -16.51 2.53
CA GLY A 46 3.75 -15.91 1.72
C GLY A 46 4.50 -14.80 2.45
N LYS A 47 5.82 -14.76 2.31
CA LYS A 47 6.70 -13.76 2.95
C LYS A 47 6.24 -12.32 2.70
N HIS A 48 5.72 -12.01 1.52
CA HIS A 48 5.25 -10.68 1.14
C HIS A 48 3.99 -10.26 1.92
N ALA A 49 3.08 -11.19 2.21
CA ALA A 49 1.92 -10.92 3.05
C ALA A 49 2.33 -10.72 4.52
N MET A 50 3.27 -11.56 5.03
CA MET A 50 3.81 -11.44 6.39
C MET A 50 4.65 -10.17 6.61
N LEU A 51 5.30 -9.64 5.56
CA LEU A 51 6.03 -8.36 5.63
C LEU A 51 5.12 -7.20 6.04
N GLY A 52 3.82 -7.31 5.79
CA GLY A 52 2.84 -6.35 6.25
C GLY A 52 3.00 -4.95 5.65
N SER A 53 3.55 -4.84 4.43
CA SER A 53 3.80 -3.56 3.79
C SER A 53 2.55 -2.73 3.56
N GLY A 54 1.41 -3.37 3.32
CA GLY A 54 0.11 -2.73 3.25
C GLY A 54 -0.37 -2.23 4.61
N LEU A 55 0.01 -2.92 5.71
CA LEU A 55 -0.34 -2.53 7.07
C LEU A 55 0.57 -1.39 7.58
N TRP A 56 1.89 -1.59 7.50
CA TRP A 56 2.86 -0.63 8.04
C TRP A 56 3.13 0.54 7.10
N GLY A 57 3.39 0.28 5.82
CA GLY A 57 3.70 1.29 4.81
C GLY A 57 2.46 2.05 4.35
N GLY A 58 1.63 1.42 3.52
CA GLY A 58 0.41 2.02 2.96
C GLY A 58 -0.68 2.32 3.99
N GLY A 59 -0.70 1.61 5.13
CA GLY A 59 -1.61 1.80 6.24
C GLY A 59 -1.07 2.79 7.27
N PHE A 60 -0.33 2.30 8.26
CA PHE A 60 0.03 3.05 9.47
C PHE A 60 0.84 4.32 9.20
N MET A 61 1.90 4.26 8.37
CA MET A 61 2.71 5.45 8.06
C MET A 61 1.90 6.51 7.32
N VAL A 62 1.09 6.10 6.33
CA VAL A 62 0.22 7.03 5.59
C VAL A 62 -0.89 7.57 6.48
N LEU A 63 -1.44 6.79 7.41
CA LEU A 63 -2.47 7.23 8.36
C LEU A 63 -1.94 8.32 9.31
N ILE A 64 -0.73 8.15 9.86
CA ILE A 64 -0.09 9.18 10.67
C ILE A 64 0.09 10.47 9.86
N ALA A 65 0.61 10.36 8.66
CA ALA A 65 0.80 11.52 7.78
C ALA A 65 -0.54 12.18 7.43
N ALA A 66 -1.57 11.41 7.11
CA ALA A 66 -2.92 11.90 6.81
C ALA A 66 -3.54 12.66 8.00
N THR A 67 -3.35 12.16 9.22
CA THR A 67 -3.83 12.87 10.43
C THR A 67 -3.10 14.18 10.63
N LEU A 68 -1.78 14.23 10.44
CA LEU A 68 -0.99 15.45 10.52
C LEU A 68 -1.43 16.48 9.46
N ILE A 69 -1.64 16.06 8.21
CA ILE A 69 -2.12 16.91 7.12
C ILE A 69 -3.52 17.46 7.43
N SER A 70 -4.43 16.61 7.90
CA SER A 70 -5.77 17.01 8.29
C SER A 70 -5.76 18.04 9.45
N LEU A 71 -4.99 17.78 10.50
CA LEU A 71 -4.86 18.66 11.67
C LEU A 71 -4.31 20.03 11.30
N MET A 72 -3.36 20.11 10.36
CA MET A 72 -2.87 21.38 9.85
C MET A 72 -3.97 22.17 9.13
N GLY A 73 -4.77 21.51 8.31
CA GLY A 73 -5.92 22.11 7.66
C GLY A 73 -6.98 22.65 8.64
N TRP A 74 -7.10 22.08 9.85
CA TRP A 74 -8.02 22.52 10.90
C TRP A 74 -7.44 23.65 11.76
N ARG A 75 -6.17 23.57 12.16
CA ARG A 75 -5.53 24.51 13.10
C ARG A 75 -5.22 25.89 12.49
N CYS A 76 -5.01 25.99 11.18
CA CYS A 76 -4.79 27.28 10.52
C CYS A 76 -6.01 28.22 10.55
N GLY A 77 -7.16 27.81 11.08
CA GLY A 77 -8.41 28.58 11.11
C GLY A 77 -8.57 29.54 12.26
N CYS A 78 -7.97 29.34 13.44
CA CYS A 78 -8.37 30.06 14.63
C CYS A 78 -7.30 30.83 15.41
N PHE A 79 -6.04 30.42 15.43
CA PHE A 79 -5.04 31.05 16.31
C PHE A 79 -3.60 30.88 15.79
N SER A 80 -3.09 31.74 14.95
CA SER A 80 -1.66 32.00 15.00
C SER A 80 -1.18 33.06 14.03
N LYS A 81 -0.94 34.26 14.54
CA LYS A 81 -0.20 35.34 13.90
C LYS A 81 1.32 35.11 13.96
N SER A 82 1.77 33.98 14.51
CA SER A 82 3.20 33.83 14.84
C SER A 82 3.71 32.40 14.66
N ARG A 83 3.83 31.86 13.47
CA ARG A 83 4.84 30.85 13.07
C ARG A 83 4.50 30.13 11.76
N PRO A 84 4.67 30.79 10.59
CA PRO A 84 4.46 30.12 9.30
C PRO A 84 5.48 28.99 9.04
N CYS A 85 6.72 29.14 9.51
CA CYS A 85 7.81 28.21 9.21
C CYS A 85 7.59 26.79 9.80
N ARG A 86 7.05 26.67 11.01
CA ARG A 86 6.81 25.37 11.66
C ARG A 86 5.69 24.58 10.98
N SER A 87 4.70 25.26 10.44
CA SER A 87 3.60 24.63 9.68
C SER A 87 4.09 24.04 8.35
N ILE A 88 4.96 24.76 7.65
CA ILE A 88 5.54 24.32 6.37
C ILE A 88 6.43 23.09 6.56
N LEU A 89 7.32 23.12 7.56
CA LEU A 89 8.19 21.97 7.85
C LEU A 89 7.39 20.72 8.18
N THR A 90 6.34 20.85 8.99
CA THR A 90 5.45 19.71 9.31
C THR A 90 4.72 19.20 8.07
N ALA A 91 4.28 20.08 7.16
CA ALA A 91 3.64 19.68 5.90
C ALA A 91 4.61 18.91 4.99
N LEU A 92 5.84 19.35 4.88
CA LEU A 92 6.88 18.67 4.09
C LEU A 92 7.25 17.30 4.70
N LEU A 93 7.44 17.25 6.02
CA LEU A 93 7.76 15.99 6.72
C LEU A 93 6.61 14.99 6.63
N SER A 94 5.36 15.43 6.78
CA SER A 94 4.20 14.53 6.63
C SER A 94 4.05 14.02 5.20
N SER A 95 4.27 14.87 4.19
CA SER A 95 4.29 14.44 2.78
C SER A 95 5.40 13.43 2.51
N GLY A 96 6.60 13.66 3.06
CA GLY A 96 7.72 12.72 2.95
C GLY A 96 7.43 11.36 3.58
N LEU A 97 6.82 11.35 4.77
CA LEU A 97 6.43 10.15 5.47
C LEU A 97 5.37 9.36 4.69
N ALA A 98 4.34 10.03 4.18
CA ALA A 98 3.30 9.42 3.36
C ALA A 98 3.87 8.85 2.06
N MET A 99 4.75 9.59 1.39
CA MET A 99 5.40 9.15 0.16
C MET A 99 6.23 7.89 0.40
N LEU A 100 7.04 7.86 1.45
CA LEU A 100 7.84 6.70 1.81
C LEU A 100 6.98 5.48 2.07
N GLY A 101 5.92 5.62 2.88
CA GLY A 101 4.98 4.54 3.19
C GLY A 101 4.27 4.00 1.95
N ALA A 102 3.78 4.89 1.08
CA ALA A 102 3.11 4.51 -0.16
C ALA A 102 4.06 3.82 -1.16
N LEU A 103 5.32 4.29 -1.29
CA LEU A 103 6.33 3.68 -2.15
C LEU A 103 6.71 2.27 -1.66
N ILE A 104 6.91 2.07 -0.36
CA ILE A 104 7.18 0.75 0.22
C ILE A 104 6.03 -0.21 -0.12
N CYS A 105 4.78 0.22 0.07
CA CYS A 105 3.61 -0.60 -0.25
C CYS A 105 3.53 -0.91 -1.75
N PHE A 106 3.78 0.08 -2.61
CA PHE A 106 3.76 -0.06 -4.07
C PHE A 106 4.80 -1.07 -4.56
N ILE A 107 6.06 -0.90 -4.17
CA ILE A 107 7.17 -1.76 -4.60
C ILE A 107 6.96 -3.20 -4.11
N THR A 108 6.62 -3.38 -2.84
CA THR A 108 6.42 -4.72 -2.27
C THR A 108 5.21 -5.43 -2.86
N SER A 109 4.12 -4.73 -3.16
CA SER A 109 2.95 -5.29 -3.84
C SER A 109 3.29 -5.71 -5.28
N GLY A 110 4.08 -4.90 -5.99
CA GLY A 110 4.56 -5.24 -7.34
C GLY A 110 5.47 -6.47 -7.34
N VAL A 111 6.41 -6.56 -6.39
CA VAL A 111 7.28 -7.74 -6.22
C VAL A 111 6.46 -8.98 -5.84
N ALA A 112 5.48 -8.83 -4.95
CA ALA A 112 4.59 -9.92 -4.58
C ALA A 112 3.81 -10.49 -5.77
N LEU A 113 3.27 -9.61 -6.62
CA LEU A 113 2.59 -10.02 -7.86
C LEU A 113 3.54 -10.73 -8.85
N LYS A 114 4.81 -10.31 -8.90
CA LYS A 114 5.81 -10.96 -9.75
C LYS A 114 6.20 -12.35 -9.22
N ASP A 115 6.40 -12.50 -7.91
CA ASP A 115 6.83 -13.76 -7.29
C ASP A 115 5.70 -14.80 -7.23
N GLY A 116 4.44 -14.34 -7.23
CA GLY A 116 3.25 -15.19 -7.16
C GLY A 116 2.87 -15.63 -5.75
N PRO A 117 1.78 -16.40 -5.62
CA PRO A 117 1.29 -16.90 -4.34
C PRO A 117 2.19 -17.98 -3.75
N PHE A 118 2.23 -18.05 -2.43
CA PHE A 118 2.83 -19.15 -1.71
C PHE A 118 1.76 -20.24 -1.50
N CYS A 119 1.97 -21.41 -2.09
CA CYS A 119 0.99 -22.50 -2.03
C CYS A 119 1.67 -23.87 -2.12
N MET A 120 0.90 -24.92 -1.85
CA MET A 120 1.31 -26.31 -2.09
C MET A 120 1.10 -26.66 -3.56
N PHE A 121 2.14 -27.13 -4.23
CA PHE A 121 2.11 -27.54 -5.62
C PHE A 121 2.82 -28.88 -5.87
N ASP A 122 2.49 -29.53 -6.98
CA ASP A 122 3.04 -30.82 -7.37
C ASP A 122 4.37 -30.64 -8.12
N ILE A 123 5.41 -31.37 -7.68
CA ILE A 123 6.75 -31.40 -8.29
C ILE A 123 6.95 -32.66 -9.14
N SER A 124 5.95 -33.53 -9.28
CA SER A 124 6.07 -34.82 -9.97
C SER A 124 6.57 -34.71 -11.42
N SER A 125 6.35 -33.56 -12.06
CA SER A 125 6.87 -33.27 -13.42
C SER A 125 8.39 -33.08 -13.49
N PHE A 126 9.07 -32.85 -12.36
CA PHE A 126 10.52 -32.64 -12.28
C PHE A 126 11.28 -33.82 -11.67
N ASN A 127 10.66 -34.58 -10.76
CA ASN A 127 11.22 -35.78 -10.16
C ASN A 127 10.16 -36.87 -10.24
N GLN A 128 10.50 -38.04 -10.73
CA GLN A 128 9.62 -39.21 -10.95
C GLN A 128 8.96 -39.79 -9.67
N THR A 129 9.08 -39.11 -8.54
CA THR A 129 8.38 -39.43 -7.29
C THR A 129 7.33 -38.35 -6.99
N GLN A 130 6.09 -38.75 -6.74
CA GLN A 130 5.03 -37.87 -6.28
C GLN A 130 5.49 -37.13 -5.00
N ALA A 131 5.84 -35.87 -5.13
CA ALA A 131 6.27 -35.03 -4.02
C ALA A 131 5.52 -33.70 -4.05
N TRP A 132 4.83 -33.41 -2.96
CA TRP A 132 4.12 -32.15 -2.73
C TRP A 132 5.03 -31.21 -1.94
N LYS A 133 5.14 -29.95 -2.38
CA LYS A 133 5.97 -28.96 -1.70
C LYS A 133 5.22 -27.63 -1.56
N TYR A 134 5.38 -27.01 -0.40
CA TYR A 134 5.02 -25.59 -0.23
C TYR A 134 6.12 -24.69 -0.79
N GLY A 135 5.76 -23.71 -1.62
CA GLY A 135 6.72 -22.79 -2.23
C GLY A 135 6.06 -21.78 -3.14
N TYR A 136 6.85 -21.14 -3.97
CA TYR A 136 6.42 -20.17 -4.98
C TYR A 136 6.48 -20.82 -6.38
N PRO A 137 5.41 -21.48 -6.86
CA PRO A 137 5.45 -22.25 -8.10
C PRO A 137 5.81 -21.40 -9.32
N PHE A 138 5.39 -20.15 -9.36
CA PHE A 138 5.61 -19.27 -10.51
C PHE A 138 7.00 -18.64 -10.54
N LYS A 139 7.69 -18.56 -9.41
CA LYS A 139 9.07 -18.12 -9.33
C LYS A 139 10.03 -19.22 -9.82
N ASP A 140 9.72 -20.47 -9.51
CA ASP A 140 10.56 -21.62 -9.86
C ASP A 140 10.29 -22.11 -11.29
N LEU A 141 9.08 -21.94 -11.80
CA LEU A 141 8.65 -22.23 -13.18
C LEU A 141 8.92 -21.05 -14.13
N HIS A 142 10.15 -20.77 -14.38
CA HIS A 142 10.78 -19.59 -15.01
C HIS A 142 10.17 -19.02 -16.33
N ASN A 143 9.01 -19.47 -16.82
CA ASN A 143 8.52 -19.07 -18.16
C ASN A 143 7.01 -18.86 -18.31
N ARG A 144 6.20 -18.79 -17.26
CA ARG A 144 4.76 -18.59 -17.43
C ARG A 144 4.27 -17.38 -16.66
N ASN A 145 3.87 -16.33 -17.41
CA ASN A 145 3.18 -15.16 -16.87
C ASN A 145 1.78 -15.57 -16.40
N TYR A 146 1.69 -16.14 -15.19
CA TYR A 146 0.42 -16.59 -14.58
C TYR A 146 -0.62 -15.47 -14.49
N LEU A 147 -0.21 -14.19 -14.51
CA LEU A 147 -1.12 -13.04 -14.50
C LEU A 147 -1.99 -12.96 -15.75
N TYR A 148 -1.53 -13.51 -16.88
CA TYR A 148 -2.25 -13.50 -18.18
C TYR A 148 -2.89 -14.83 -18.52
N ASP A 149 -2.52 -15.92 -17.84
CA ASP A 149 -3.06 -17.26 -18.08
C ASP A 149 -3.96 -17.71 -16.95
N TYR A 150 -5.26 -17.46 -17.11
CA TYR A 150 -6.30 -17.82 -16.14
C TYR A 150 -6.44 -19.33 -15.90
N SER A 151 -5.96 -20.17 -16.83
CA SER A 151 -6.01 -21.63 -16.68
C SER A 151 -5.16 -22.11 -15.53
N LEU A 152 -4.06 -21.38 -15.22
CA LEU A 152 -3.13 -21.69 -14.14
C LEU A 152 -3.69 -21.35 -12.76
N TRP A 153 -4.72 -20.49 -12.67
CA TRP A 153 -5.23 -19.99 -11.40
C TRP A 153 -5.89 -21.06 -10.52
N ASN A 154 -6.46 -22.08 -11.17
CA ASN A 154 -7.17 -23.17 -10.48
C ASN A 154 -6.40 -24.51 -10.51
N SER A 155 -5.34 -24.62 -11.32
CA SER A 155 -4.66 -25.90 -11.57
C SER A 155 -3.34 -26.06 -10.83
N VAL A 156 -2.62 -24.98 -10.54
CA VAL A 156 -1.25 -25.05 -10.00
C VAL A 156 -1.23 -25.17 -8.49
N CYS A 157 -2.04 -24.36 -7.78
CA CYS A 157 -2.09 -24.35 -6.32
C CYS A 157 -3.20 -25.28 -5.81
N LEU A 158 -2.81 -26.26 -4.99
CA LEU A 158 -3.73 -27.21 -4.35
C LEU A 158 -4.26 -26.69 -3.02
N GLU A 159 -3.37 -26.18 -2.18
CA GLU A 159 -3.70 -25.59 -0.88
C GLU A 159 -2.91 -24.30 -0.66
N PRO A 160 -3.59 -23.21 -0.21
CA PRO A 160 -5.03 -23.05 -0.03
C PRO A 160 -5.80 -22.97 -1.37
N PHE A 161 -7.06 -23.48 -1.36
CA PHE A 161 -7.91 -23.39 -2.55
C PHE A 161 -8.09 -21.93 -2.99
N LYS A 162 -7.98 -21.65 -4.31
CA LYS A 162 -8.03 -20.30 -4.89
C LYS A 162 -6.93 -19.34 -4.39
N ALA A 163 -5.80 -19.86 -3.89
CA ALA A 163 -4.69 -19.04 -3.42
C ALA A 163 -4.23 -18.00 -4.44
N VAL A 164 -4.20 -18.35 -5.73
CA VAL A 164 -3.80 -17.44 -6.81
C VAL A 164 -4.76 -16.26 -6.94
N ILE A 165 -6.06 -16.52 -6.97
CA ILE A 165 -7.10 -15.48 -7.09
C ILE A 165 -7.03 -14.53 -5.89
N TRP A 166 -6.91 -15.09 -4.68
CA TRP A 166 -6.78 -14.33 -3.44
C TRP A 166 -5.56 -13.40 -3.47
N HIS A 167 -4.41 -13.97 -3.82
CA HIS A 167 -3.15 -13.26 -3.92
C HIS A 167 -3.20 -12.11 -4.94
N VAL A 168 -3.62 -12.42 -6.19
CA VAL A 168 -3.70 -11.43 -7.28
C VAL A 168 -4.68 -10.32 -6.93
N SER A 169 -5.86 -10.63 -6.42
CA SER A 169 -6.89 -9.64 -6.11
C SER A 169 -6.41 -8.64 -5.06
N PHE A 170 -5.87 -9.10 -3.93
CA PHE A 170 -5.49 -8.21 -2.84
C PHE A 170 -4.18 -7.46 -3.10
N PHE A 171 -3.18 -8.08 -3.73
CA PHE A 171 -1.96 -7.35 -4.09
C PHE A 171 -2.17 -6.37 -5.24
N SER A 172 -3.07 -6.65 -6.19
CA SER A 172 -3.48 -5.66 -7.20
C SER A 172 -4.24 -4.49 -6.55
N ALA A 173 -5.12 -4.76 -5.60
CA ALA A 173 -5.81 -3.72 -4.83
C ALA A 173 -4.80 -2.85 -4.06
N LEU A 174 -3.83 -3.45 -3.35
CA LEU A 174 -2.78 -2.73 -2.64
C LEU A 174 -1.92 -1.87 -3.59
N LEU A 175 -1.61 -2.38 -4.78
CA LEU A 175 -0.85 -1.66 -5.80
C LEU A 175 -1.64 -0.44 -6.31
N CYS A 176 -2.93 -0.59 -6.59
CA CYS A 176 -3.80 0.52 -7.00
C CYS A 176 -3.98 1.57 -5.88
N ILE A 177 -4.19 1.11 -4.64
CA ILE A 177 -4.34 1.99 -3.47
C ILE A 177 -3.04 2.79 -3.25
N SER A 178 -1.88 2.14 -3.29
CA SER A 178 -0.60 2.81 -3.08
C SER A 178 -0.28 3.81 -4.20
N LEU A 179 -0.64 3.50 -5.45
CA LEU A 179 -0.52 4.44 -6.56
C LEU A 179 -1.39 5.68 -6.33
N LEU A 180 -2.64 5.49 -5.90
CA LEU A 180 -3.54 6.59 -5.55
C LEU A 180 -2.97 7.44 -4.39
N GLN A 181 -2.41 6.80 -3.35
CA GLN A 181 -1.74 7.48 -2.25
C GLN A 181 -0.57 8.36 -2.75
N ILE A 182 0.28 7.83 -3.63
CA ILE A 182 1.40 8.57 -4.24
C ILE A 182 0.86 9.82 -4.96
N LEU A 183 -0.18 9.68 -5.78
CA LEU A 183 -0.79 10.81 -6.50
C LEU A 183 -1.32 11.88 -5.54
N LEU A 184 -2.05 11.48 -4.49
CA LEU A 184 -2.59 12.41 -3.48
C LEU A 184 -1.48 13.15 -2.73
N VAL A 185 -0.39 12.46 -2.38
CA VAL A 185 0.77 13.06 -1.71
C VAL A 185 1.48 14.06 -2.63
N VAL A 186 1.65 13.73 -3.90
CA VAL A 186 2.25 14.63 -4.90
C VAL A 186 1.42 15.89 -5.04
N ILE A 187 0.09 15.79 -5.14
CA ILE A 187 -0.81 16.94 -5.18
C ILE A 187 -0.67 17.80 -3.90
N HIS A 188 -0.64 17.15 -2.72
CA HIS A 188 -0.44 17.87 -1.45
C HIS A 188 0.90 18.60 -1.41
N PHE A 189 1.96 17.98 -1.86
CA PHE A 189 3.30 18.56 -1.91
C PHE A 189 3.35 19.81 -2.82
N PHE A 190 2.78 19.72 -4.03
CA PHE A 190 2.70 20.86 -4.94
C PHE A 190 1.86 22.00 -4.36
N ASN A 191 0.72 21.72 -3.75
CA ASN A 191 -0.08 22.73 -3.08
C ASN A 191 0.69 23.44 -1.96
N THR A 192 1.49 22.68 -1.18
CA THR A 192 2.33 23.26 -0.14
C THR A 192 3.43 24.16 -0.73
N LEU A 193 4.05 23.76 -1.85
CA LEU A 193 5.05 24.60 -2.54
C LEU A 193 4.43 25.90 -3.06
N LEU A 194 3.25 25.84 -3.67
CA LEU A 194 2.54 27.03 -4.14
C LEU A 194 2.24 28.01 -2.99
N ASP A 195 1.82 27.51 -1.83
CA ASP A 195 1.59 28.34 -0.64
C ASP A 195 2.89 29.03 -0.18
N ILE A 196 4.03 28.36 -0.25
CA ILE A 196 5.34 28.93 0.07
C ILE A 196 5.69 30.06 -0.90
N PHE A 197 5.56 29.82 -2.21
CA PHE A 197 5.86 30.83 -3.24
C PHE A 197 4.97 32.06 -3.11
N CYS A 198 3.66 31.88 -2.92
CA CYS A 198 2.74 33.00 -2.71
C CYS A 198 3.09 33.81 -1.46
N SER A 199 3.48 33.14 -0.35
CA SER A 199 3.90 33.82 0.89
C SER A 199 5.21 34.61 0.74
N LEU A 200 6.12 34.13 -0.12
CA LEU A 200 7.38 34.85 -0.41
C LEU A 200 7.12 36.09 -1.28
N CYS A 201 6.24 35.97 -2.29
CA CYS A 201 5.88 37.12 -3.16
C CYS A 201 5.11 38.21 -2.41
N GLU A 202 4.33 37.90 -1.37
CA GLU A 202 3.60 38.87 -0.57
C GLU A 202 4.51 39.69 0.39
N LYS A 203 5.71 39.15 0.68
CA LYS A 203 6.71 39.81 1.55
C LYS A 203 7.72 40.68 0.79
N SER A 204 7.78 40.58 -0.54
CA SER A 204 8.62 41.43 -1.41
C SER A 204 7.84 42.67 -1.86
#